data_142a0f15fbf252b494e46f266de95efa
#
_entry.id   142a0f15fbf252b494e46f266de95efa
#
_cell.length_a   1.000
_cell.length_b   1.000
_cell.length_c   1.000
_cell.angle_alpha   90.00
_cell.angle_beta   90.00
_cell.angle_gamma   90.00
#
_symmetry.space_group_name_H-M   'P 1'
#
loop_
_entity.id
_entity.type
_entity.pdbx_description
1 polymer ?
#
loop_
_entity_poly.entity_id
_entity_poly.type
_entity_poly.pdbx_seq_one_letter_code
_entity_poly.pdbx_strand_id
1 'polypeptide(L)' 'MLGDISLATNIYIVTGYTDMRKSIDGLCAIILDQLKAEPDHHAIYLFCGKRCDRIKVLLREPDGYVLLYKRLDVVHGKYR' A
#
# COMPACT_ATOMS: atom_id res chain seq x y z
N MET A 1 -3.18 -9.26 14.87
CA MET A 1 -3.19 -7.85 15.27
C MET A 1 -3.28 -6.97 14.02
N LEU A 2 -4.08 -5.95 14.07
CA LEU A 2 -4.31 -5.09 12.91
C LEU A 2 -3.10 -4.20 12.62
N GLY A 3 -2.57 -4.31 11.39
CA GLY A 3 -1.53 -3.39 10.92
C GLY A 3 -0.20 -3.50 11.61
N ASP A 4 0.14 -4.67 12.12
CA ASP A 4 1.43 -4.86 12.79
C ASP A 4 2.55 -4.99 11.75
N ILE A 5 3.09 -3.85 11.37
CA ILE A 5 4.13 -3.75 10.36
C ILE A 5 5.43 -4.39 10.83
N SER A 6 5.66 -4.44 12.13
CA SER A 6 6.90 -4.99 12.67
C SER A 6 7.08 -6.48 12.37
N LEU A 7 6.00 -7.19 12.06
CA LEU A 7 6.06 -8.60 11.70
C LEU A 7 6.28 -8.84 10.21
N ALA A 8 6.30 -7.79 9.40
CA ALA A 8 6.51 -7.94 7.97
C ALA A 8 7.95 -8.37 7.68
N THR A 9 8.10 -9.32 6.77
CA THR A 9 9.41 -9.83 6.36
C THR A 9 9.84 -9.27 5.01
N ASN A 10 8.88 -8.81 4.19
CA ASN A 10 9.17 -8.27 2.86
C ASN A 10 8.39 -6.98 2.66
N ILE A 11 9.04 -6.04 1.99
CA ILE A 11 8.42 -4.78 1.61
C ILE A 11 8.52 -4.64 0.10
N TYR A 12 7.39 -4.44 -0.54
CA TYR A 12 7.32 -4.23 -1.99
C TYR A 12 6.81 -2.83 -2.28
N ILE A 13 7.46 -2.14 -3.18
CA ILE A 13 7.02 -0.85 -3.67
C ILE A 13 6.45 -1.06 -5.05
N VAL A 14 5.16 -0.77 -5.20
CA VAL A 14 4.49 -0.93 -6.49
C VAL A 14 4.92 0.21 -7.41
N THR A 15 5.43 -0.14 -8.59
CA THR A 15 5.93 0.85 -9.54
C THR A 15 4.79 1.64 -10.18
N GLY A 16 5.10 2.88 -10.55
CA GLY A 16 4.12 3.77 -11.15
C GLY A 16 3.18 4.39 -10.12
N TYR A 17 2.24 5.15 -10.62
CA TYR A 17 1.27 5.80 -9.77
C TYR A 17 0.00 5.00 -9.68
N THR A 18 -0.57 4.95 -8.49
CA THR A 18 -1.80 4.22 -8.22
C THR A 18 -2.95 5.21 -8.00
N ASP A 19 -4.11 4.89 -8.53
CA ASP A 19 -5.32 5.64 -8.24
C ASP A 19 -5.68 5.44 -6.76
N MET A 20 -5.58 6.50 -5.98
CA MET A 20 -5.78 6.44 -4.54
C MET A 20 -7.24 6.19 -4.13
N ARG A 21 -8.15 6.09 -5.08
CA ARG A 21 -9.53 5.69 -4.81
C ARG A 21 -9.70 4.17 -4.72
N LYS A 22 -8.70 3.41 -5.13
CA LYS A 22 -8.79 1.96 -5.11
C LYS A 22 -8.86 1.42 -3.69
N SER A 23 -9.72 0.44 -3.49
CA SER A 23 -9.86 -0.28 -2.23
C SER A 23 -8.98 -1.53 -2.24
N ILE A 24 -9.14 -2.36 -1.22
CA ILE A 24 -8.33 -3.58 -1.06
C ILE A 24 -8.36 -4.45 -2.32
N ASP A 25 -9.55 -4.71 -2.86
CA ASP A 25 -9.66 -5.59 -4.04
C ASP A 25 -8.94 -5.02 -5.26
N GLY A 26 -9.08 -3.71 -5.49
CA GLY A 26 -8.40 -3.06 -6.59
C GLY A 26 -6.88 -3.10 -6.44
N LEU A 27 -6.39 -2.93 -5.23
CA LEU A 27 -4.94 -2.99 -4.96
C LEU A 27 -4.41 -4.41 -5.10
N CYS A 28 -5.17 -5.41 -4.66
CA CYS A 28 -4.79 -6.82 -4.87
C CYS A 28 -4.68 -7.15 -6.35
N ALA A 29 -5.57 -6.60 -7.18
CA ALA A 29 -5.51 -6.81 -8.62
C ALA A 29 -4.22 -6.24 -9.22
N ILE A 30 -3.76 -5.09 -8.74
CA ILE A 30 -2.50 -4.51 -9.19
C ILE A 30 -1.33 -5.40 -8.82
N ILE A 31 -1.32 -5.93 -7.59
CA ILE A 31 -0.25 -6.82 -7.15
C ILE A 31 -0.22 -8.07 -8.03
N LEU A 32 -1.36 -8.66 -8.28
CA LEU A 32 -1.44 -9.85 -9.13
C LEU A 32 -0.91 -9.56 -10.53
N ASP A 33 -1.26 -8.40 -11.08
CA ASP A 33 -0.82 -8.02 -12.42
C ASP A 33 0.70 -7.79 -12.49
N GLN A 34 1.27 -7.07 -11.52
CA GLN A 34 2.68 -6.72 -11.55
C GLN A 34 3.59 -7.85 -11.08
N LEU A 35 3.20 -8.55 -10.03
CA LEU A 35 4.05 -9.58 -9.44
C LEU A 35 3.66 -10.99 -9.89
N LYS A 36 2.55 -11.13 -10.61
CA LYS A 36 2.03 -12.42 -11.08
C LYS A 36 1.78 -13.39 -9.93
N ALA A 37 1.42 -12.87 -8.77
CA ALA A 37 1.16 -13.67 -7.58
C ALA A 37 0.18 -12.96 -6.67
N GLU A 38 -0.53 -13.72 -5.87
CA GLU A 38 -1.38 -13.18 -4.82
C GLU A 38 -0.52 -12.51 -3.75
N PRO A 39 -1.07 -11.52 -3.01
CA PRO A 39 -0.31 -10.91 -1.92
C PRO A 39 0.15 -11.94 -0.90
N ASP A 40 1.43 -11.88 -0.56
CA ASP A 40 2.04 -12.79 0.41
C ASP A 40 1.68 -12.40 1.83
N HIS A 41 1.58 -13.42 2.70
CA HIS A 41 1.48 -13.20 4.14
C HIS A 41 2.76 -12.52 4.65
N HIS A 42 2.60 -11.63 5.62
CA HIS A 42 3.74 -10.92 6.22
C HIS A 42 4.47 -10.00 5.26
N ALA A 43 3.87 -9.66 4.14
CA ALA A 43 4.42 -8.70 3.20
C ALA A 43 3.67 -7.39 3.28
N ILE A 44 4.39 -6.31 2.99
CA ILE A 44 3.83 -4.96 2.92
C ILE A 44 3.94 -4.49 1.48
N TYR A 45 2.86 -3.94 0.96
CA TYR A 45 2.81 -3.38 -0.39
C TYR A 45 2.53 -1.89 -0.31
N LEU A 46 3.44 -1.09 -0.85
CA LEU A 46 3.34 0.37 -0.84
C LEU A 46 2.87 0.88 -2.19
N PHE A 47 1.85 1.74 -2.17
CA PHE A 47 1.29 2.35 -3.37
C PHE A 47 1.34 3.86 -3.22
N CYS A 48 1.87 4.53 -4.24
CA CYS A 48 1.98 5.99 -4.25
C CYS A 48 0.98 6.60 -5.22
N GLY A 49 0.36 7.69 -4.80
CA GLY A 49 -0.51 8.46 -5.66
C GLY A 49 0.29 9.38 -6.58
N LYS A 50 -0.36 9.90 -7.62
CA LYS A 50 0.30 10.70 -8.66
C LYS A 50 0.98 11.95 -8.10
N ARG A 51 0.41 12.55 -7.06
CA ARG A 51 0.98 13.76 -6.47
C ARG A 51 2.06 13.50 -5.45
N CYS A 52 2.29 12.23 -5.14
CA CYS A 52 3.27 11.81 -4.14
C CYS A 52 2.97 12.36 -2.72
N ASP A 53 1.74 12.79 -2.49
CA ASP A 53 1.30 13.27 -1.19
C ASP A 53 0.39 12.26 -0.48
N ARG A 54 0.14 11.11 -1.11
CA ARG A 54 -0.73 10.08 -0.59
C ARG A 54 -0.09 8.72 -0.77
N ILE A 55 -0.18 7.92 0.26
CA ILE A 55 0.39 6.58 0.26
C ILE A 55 -0.67 5.64 0.81
N LYS A 56 -0.84 4.50 0.16
CA LYS A 56 -1.60 3.39 0.71
C LYS A 56 -0.67 2.22 0.94
N VAL A 57 -0.88 1.55 2.05
CA VAL A 57 -0.10 0.38 2.43
C VAL A 57 -1.06 -0.78 2.62
N LEU A 58 -0.85 -1.83 1.87
CA LEU A 58 -1.63 -3.05 1.98
C LEU A 58 -0.82 -4.10 2.71
N LEU A 59 -1.41 -4.67 3.74
CA LEU A 59 -0.78 -5.70 4.54
C LEU A 59 -1.68 -6.94 4.54
N ARG A 60 -1.11 -8.09 4.18
CA ARG A 60 -1.81 -9.35 4.23
C ARG A 60 -1.61 -10.00 5.58
N GLU A 61 -2.67 -10.12 6.37
CA GLU A 61 -2.66 -10.85 7.64
C GLU A 61 -3.30 -12.22 7.46
N PRO A 62 -3.07 -13.17 8.38
CA PRO A 62 -3.63 -14.51 8.23
C PRO A 62 -5.15 -14.56 8.07
N ASP A 63 -5.85 -13.62 8.68
CA ASP A 63 -7.31 -13.58 8.66
C ASP A 63 -7.89 -12.53 7.70
N GLY A 64 -7.05 -11.84 6.94
CA GLY A 64 -7.57 -10.84 6.02
C GLY A 64 -6.53 -9.81 5.61
N TYR A 65 -7.02 -8.66 5.17
CA TYR A 65 -6.18 -7.55 4.72
C TYR A 65 -6.38 -6.34 5.61
N VAL A 66 -5.30 -5.58 5.79
CA VAL A 66 -5.34 -4.26 6.42
C VAL A 66 -4.89 -3.24 5.38
N LEU A 67 -5.66 -2.18 5.24
CA LEU A 67 -5.32 -1.08 4.35
C LEU A 67 -5.08 0.17 5.19
N LEU A 68 -3.86 0.68 5.12
CA LEU A 68 -3.49 1.93 5.79
C LEU A 68 -3.40 3.03 4.74
N TYR A 69 -3.88 4.19 5.09
CA TYR A 69 -3.89 5.34 4.19
C TYR A 69 -3.28 6.54 4.90
N LYS A 70 -2.31 7.16 4.25
CA LYS A 70 -1.71 8.37 4.78
C LYS A 70 -1.70 9.45 3.72
N ARG A 71 -2.15 10.63 4.10
CA ARG A 71 -2.04 11.83 3.30
C ARG A 71 -1.06 12.76 3.98
N LEU A 72 -0.03 13.18 3.25
CA LEU A 72 0.93 14.12 3.78
C LEU A 72 0.34 15.53 3.77
N ASP A 73 0.52 16.24 4.86
CA ASP A 73 0.10 17.63 4.91
C ASP A 73 1.06 18.50 4.12
N VAL A 74 0.49 19.44 3.38
CA VAL A 74 1.26 20.43 2.65
C VAL A 74 1.12 21.75 3.38
N VAL A 75 2.23 22.26 3.87
CA VAL A 75 2.26 23.55 4.58
C VAL A 75 2.89 24.56 3.64
N HIS A 76 2.10 25.57 3.24
CA HIS A 76 2.56 26.63 2.32
C HIS A 76 3.19 26.05 1.04
N GLY A 77 2.62 24.97 0.53
CA GLY A 77 3.11 24.33 -0.69
C GLY A 77 4.41 23.56 -0.53
N LYS A 78 4.85 23.30 0.68
CA LYS A 78 6.10 22.57 0.94
C LYS A 78 5.81 21.22 1.57
N TYR A 79 6.64 20.25 1.22
CA TYR A 79 6.62 18.93 1.84
C TYR A 79 7.78 18.81 2.82
N ARG A 80 7.55 18.03 3.84
CA ARG A 80 8.58 17.72 4.82
C ARG A 80 9.13 16.33 4.61
#